data_1b885d5e8a1283cba307a5d957c0c201
#
_entry.id   1b885d5e8a1283cba307a5d957c0c201
#
_cell.length_a   1.000
_cell.length_b   1.000
_cell.length_c   1.000
_cell.angle_alpha   90.00
_cell.angle_beta   90.00
_cell.angle_gamma   90.00
#
_symmetry.space_group_name_H-M   'P 1'
#
loop_
_entity.id
_entity.type
_entity.pdbx_description
1 polymer ?
#
loop_
_entity_poly.entity_id
_entity_poly.type
_entity_poly.pdbx_seq_one_letter_code
_entity_poly.pdbx_strand_id
1 'polypeptide(L)'
;MKLRQLCQQDQQNWMSLWQGYQAFYQVEIDPQITEKTFSRLLDPDEAMYCLVIEEQERLIGFVHFIFHRSTWTISDYCYLQDLFVAPNARVKGLGRKLIEAVYEKAAERQCSRVYWLTHESNEQARRLYDNIAINAGFIQYRKNLE
;
A
#
# COMPACT_ATOMS: atom_id res chain seq x y z
N MET A 1 13.12 -14.40 -4.40
CA MET A 1 12.13 -13.34 -4.17
C MET A 1 11.55 -13.48 -2.77
N LYS A 2 11.52 -12.39 -2.02
CA LYS A 2 11.11 -12.43 -0.62
C LYS A 2 10.16 -11.28 -0.32
N LEU A 3 9.00 -11.61 0.22
CA LEU A 3 8.03 -10.62 0.71
C LEU A 3 8.23 -10.48 2.22
N ARG A 4 8.49 -9.27 2.70
CA ARG A 4 8.82 -9.03 4.09
C ARG A 4 8.45 -7.61 4.53
N GLN A 5 8.54 -7.37 5.82
CA GLN A 5 8.29 -6.05 6.38
C GLN A 5 9.46 -5.10 6.08
N LEU A 6 9.14 -3.83 5.89
CA LEU A 6 10.12 -2.76 5.73
C LEU A 6 11.01 -2.66 6.96
N CYS A 7 12.30 -2.38 6.76
CA CYS A 7 13.23 -2.13 7.85
C CYS A 7 14.06 -0.86 7.59
N GLN A 8 14.81 -0.42 8.60
CA GLN A 8 15.59 0.82 8.55
C GLN A 8 16.57 0.83 7.37
N GLN A 9 17.18 -0.32 7.07
CA GLN A 9 18.16 -0.45 5.99
C GLN A 9 17.56 -0.28 4.60
N ASP A 10 16.24 -0.30 4.49
CA ASP A 10 15.54 -0.17 3.21
C ASP A 10 15.36 1.28 2.78
N GLN A 11 15.74 2.26 3.58
CA GLN A 11 15.38 3.66 3.36
C GLN A 11 15.66 4.13 1.93
N GLN A 12 16.85 3.90 1.43
CA GLN A 12 17.25 4.37 0.11
C GLN A 12 16.50 3.64 -1.01
N ASN A 13 16.38 2.33 -0.91
CA ASN A 13 15.67 1.53 -1.90
C ASN A 13 14.16 1.81 -1.87
N TRP A 14 13.58 1.97 -0.68
CA TRP A 14 12.18 2.36 -0.55
C TRP A 14 11.94 3.75 -1.17
N MET A 15 12.86 4.69 -0.91
CA MET A 15 12.77 6.04 -1.45
C MET A 15 12.69 6.03 -2.99
N SER A 16 13.50 5.18 -3.63
CA SER A 16 13.48 5.05 -5.09
C SER A 16 12.12 4.54 -5.59
N LEU A 17 11.55 3.54 -4.91
CA LEU A 17 10.20 3.05 -5.26
C LEU A 17 9.13 4.10 -5.01
N TRP A 18 9.25 4.84 -3.91
CA TRP A 18 8.30 5.90 -3.57
C TRP A 18 8.32 7.02 -4.61
N GLN A 19 9.50 7.36 -5.12
CA GLN A 19 9.64 8.30 -6.22
C GLN A 19 9.01 7.77 -7.51
N GLY A 20 9.19 6.49 -7.79
CA GLY A 20 8.55 5.84 -8.94
C GLY A 20 7.02 5.85 -8.84
N TYR A 21 6.48 5.59 -7.67
CA TYR A 21 5.05 5.68 -7.38
C TYR A 21 4.52 7.10 -7.67
N GLN A 22 5.23 8.12 -7.16
CA GLN A 22 4.84 9.52 -7.37
C GLN A 22 4.86 9.89 -8.85
N ALA A 23 5.88 9.45 -9.58
CA ALA A 23 5.97 9.71 -11.01
C ALA A 23 4.81 9.06 -11.78
N PHE A 24 4.46 7.83 -11.42
CA PHE A 24 3.34 7.12 -12.04
C PHE A 24 2.02 7.87 -11.85
N TYR A 25 1.77 8.39 -10.65
CA TYR A 25 0.55 9.13 -10.34
C TYR A 25 0.64 10.62 -10.64
N GLN A 26 1.79 11.08 -11.18
CA GLN A 26 2.02 12.49 -11.53
C GLN A 26 1.81 13.42 -10.34
N VAL A 27 2.32 13.03 -9.19
CA VAL A 27 2.28 13.83 -7.97
C VAL A 27 3.70 14.03 -7.44
N GLU A 28 3.90 15.12 -6.72
CA GLU A 28 5.14 15.38 -5.99
C GLU A 28 4.80 15.54 -4.52
N ILE A 29 5.42 14.71 -3.70
CA ILE A 29 5.24 14.75 -2.25
C ILE A 29 6.46 15.41 -1.64
N ASP A 30 6.23 16.40 -0.80
CA ASP A 30 7.29 17.15 -0.14
C ASP A 30 8.28 16.19 0.55
N PRO A 31 9.60 16.41 0.39
CA PRO A 31 10.60 15.55 1.04
C PRO A 31 10.42 15.43 2.57
N GLN A 32 9.92 16.46 3.23
CA GLN A 32 9.63 16.38 4.67
C GLN A 32 8.51 15.40 4.97
N ILE A 33 7.50 15.35 4.12
CA ILE A 33 6.40 14.37 4.25
C ILE A 33 6.94 12.95 4.02
N THR A 34 7.77 12.76 3.01
CA THR A 34 8.38 11.47 2.70
C THR A 34 9.21 10.96 3.86
N GLU A 35 10.04 11.82 4.45
CA GLU A 35 10.86 11.49 5.61
C GLU A 35 10.00 11.09 6.80
N LYS A 36 8.94 11.86 7.06
CA LYS A 36 8.00 11.55 8.15
C LYS A 36 7.27 10.24 7.91
N THR A 37 6.86 9.99 6.66
CA THR A 37 6.19 8.75 6.29
C THR A 37 7.08 7.54 6.56
N PHE A 38 8.34 7.59 6.14
CA PHE A 38 9.27 6.49 6.38
C PHE A 38 9.43 6.23 7.88
N SER A 39 9.59 7.29 8.66
CA SER A 39 9.69 7.20 10.12
C SER A 39 8.45 6.55 10.75
N ARG A 40 7.26 6.93 10.30
CA ARG A 40 5.99 6.38 10.80
C ARG A 40 5.84 4.90 10.43
N LEU A 41 6.27 4.50 9.24
CA LEU A 41 6.17 3.11 8.79
C LEU A 41 7.04 2.16 9.64
N LEU A 42 8.04 2.68 10.33
CA LEU A 42 8.92 1.89 11.20
C LEU A 42 8.59 2.05 12.68
N ASP A 43 7.70 2.98 13.03
CA ASP A 43 7.35 3.26 14.41
C ASP A 43 6.32 2.25 14.92
N PRO A 44 6.64 1.44 15.94
CA PRO A 44 5.70 0.44 16.46
C PRO A 44 4.46 1.04 17.11
N ASP A 45 4.49 2.33 17.45
CA ASP A 45 3.33 3.02 18.03
C ASP A 45 2.39 3.60 16.98
N GLU A 46 2.77 3.53 15.70
CA GLU A 46 1.92 3.96 14.60
C GLU A 46 1.18 2.76 13.99
N ALA A 47 -0.05 2.99 13.57
CA ALA A 47 -0.86 1.95 12.92
C ALA A 47 -0.64 1.90 11.40
N MET A 48 0.56 2.25 10.97
CA MET A 48 0.97 2.32 9.56
C MET A 48 2.06 1.31 9.29
N TYR A 49 1.91 0.57 8.19
CA TYR A 49 2.81 -0.54 7.87
C TYR A 49 3.18 -0.55 6.41
N CYS A 50 4.33 -1.13 6.12
CA CYS A 50 4.80 -1.34 4.75
C CYS A 50 5.35 -2.75 4.61
N LEU A 51 4.87 -3.48 3.60
CA LEU A 51 5.49 -4.72 3.15
C LEU A 51 6.19 -4.44 1.83
N VAL A 52 7.33 -5.10 1.64
CA VAL A 52 8.14 -4.94 0.43
C VAL A 52 8.42 -6.30 -0.18
N ILE A 53 8.69 -6.30 -1.48
CA ILE A 53 9.20 -7.48 -2.19
C ILE A 53 10.65 -7.20 -2.56
N GLU A 54 11.53 -8.08 -2.07
CA GLU A 54 12.96 -8.02 -2.33
C GLU A 54 13.35 -9.11 -3.30
N GLU A 55 14.13 -8.75 -4.31
CA GLU A 55 14.72 -9.70 -5.25
C GLU A 55 16.15 -9.25 -5.56
N GLN A 56 17.12 -10.15 -5.33
CA GLN A 56 18.53 -9.86 -5.58
C GLN A 56 18.97 -8.55 -4.91
N GLU A 57 18.65 -8.41 -3.63
CA GLU A 57 19.01 -7.25 -2.81
C GLU A 57 18.39 -5.92 -3.28
N ARG A 58 17.37 -5.97 -4.14
CA ARG A 58 16.62 -4.82 -4.62
C ARG A 58 15.18 -4.91 -4.18
N LEU A 59 14.57 -3.78 -3.90
CA LEU A 59 13.13 -3.72 -3.67
C LEU A 59 12.45 -3.50 -5.02
N ILE A 60 11.50 -4.38 -5.34
CA ILE A 60 10.77 -4.33 -6.62
C ILE A 60 9.29 -4.00 -6.44
N GLY A 61 8.82 -3.88 -5.23
CA GLY A 61 7.45 -3.49 -4.96
C GLY A 61 7.24 -3.20 -3.48
N PHE A 62 6.18 -2.44 -3.20
CA PHE A 62 5.77 -2.16 -1.82
C PHE A 62 4.26 -2.00 -1.75
N VAL A 63 3.74 -2.15 -0.53
CA VAL A 63 2.36 -1.80 -0.20
C VAL A 63 2.34 -1.12 1.15
N HIS A 64 1.63 0.01 1.24
CA HIS A 64 1.38 0.71 2.49
C HIS A 64 -0.04 0.42 2.94
N PHE A 65 -0.22 0.15 4.22
CA PHE A 65 -1.57 -0.05 4.75
C PHE A 65 -1.67 0.51 6.17
N ILE A 66 -2.87 0.92 6.53
CA ILE A 66 -3.16 1.66 7.77
C ILE A 66 -4.36 1.01 8.43
N PHE A 67 -4.23 0.71 9.71
CA PHE A 67 -5.37 0.24 10.50
C PHE A 67 -6.07 1.43 11.14
N HIS A 68 -7.39 1.43 11.12
CA HIS A 68 -8.16 2.49 11.76
C HIS A 68 -9.45 1.95 12.37
N ARG A 69 -9.95 2.67 13.35
CA ARG A 69 -11.24 2.37 14.00
C ARG A 69 -12.39 2.55 13.03
N SER A 70 -13.47 1.82 13.30
CA SER A 70 -14.74 1.95 12.59
C SER A 70 -15.87 2.08 13.60
N THR A 71 -16.86 2.91 13.28
CA THR A 71 -18.07 3.01 14.08
C THR A 71 -19.03 1.86 13.81
N TRP A 72 -18.77 1.06 12.78
CA TRP A 72 -19.64 -0.06 12.40
C TRP A 72 -19.23 -1.38 13.02
N THR A 73 -17.99 -1.47 13.56
CA THR A 73 -17.45 -2.72 14.10
C THR A 73 -16.63 -2.44 15.36
N ILE A 74 -16.42 -3.49 16.15
CA ILE A 74 -15.50 -3.41 17.30
C ILE A 74 -14.06 -3.46 16.79
N SER A 75 -13.80 -4.29 15.80
CA SER A 75 -12.46 -4.44 15.20
C SER A 75 -12.15 -3.29 14.24
N ASP A 76 -10.88 -3.17 13.88
CA ASP A 76 -10.42 -2.15 12.95
C ASP A 76 -10.76 -2.51 11.50
N TYR A 77 -10.72 -1.49 10.64
CA TYR A 77 -10.60 -1.64 9.18
C TYR A 77 -9.13 -1.51 8.80
N CYS A 78 -8.76 -2.15 7.72
CA CYS A 78 -7.45 -1.98 7.10
C CYS A 78 -7.61 -1.21 5.80
N TYR A 79 -7.01 -0.02 5.73
CA TYR A 79 -6.96 0.78 4.52
C TYR A 79 -5.65 0.51 3.79
N LEU A 80 -5.74 -0.06 2.59
CA LEU A 80 -4.60 -0.27 1.71
C LEU A 80 -4.41 1.05 0.96
N GLN A 81 -3.41 1.84 1.40
CA GLN A 81 -3.24 3.22 0.95
C GLN A 81 -2.52 3.30 -0.39
N ASP A 82 -1.39 2.61 -0.52
CA ASP A 82 -0.54 2.70 -1.70
C ASP A 82 -0.05 1.31 -2.09
N LEU A 83 0.01 1.07 -3.39
CA LEU A 83 0.51 -0.18 -3.95
C LEU A 83 1.33 0.15 -5.20
N PHE A 84 2.56 -0.32 -5.26
CA PHE A 84 3.42 -0.07 -6.40
C PHE A 84 4.36 -1.24 -6.67
N VAL A 85 4.48 -1.60 -7.93
CA VAL A 85 5.43 -2.59 -8.42
C VAL A 85 6.29 -1.91 -9.48
N ALA A 86 7.60 -2.06 -9.37
CA ALA A 86 8.53 -1.45 -10.31
C ALA A 86 8.21 -1.91 -11.74
N PRO A 87 8.16 -0.97 -12.72
CA PRO A 87 7.76 -1.32 -14.09
C PRO A 87 8.66 -2.35 -14.76
N ASN A 88 9.93 -2.42 -14.34
CA ASN A 88 10.91 -3.36 -14.88
C ASN A 88 10.93 -4.71 -14.15
N ALA A 89 10.03 -4.91 -13.20
CA ALA A 89 9.90 -6.21 -12.53
C ALA A 89 9.36 -7.23 -13.52
N ARG A 90 10.08 -8.35 -13.65
CA ARG A 90 9.77 -9.36 -14.67
C ARG A 90 8.75 -10.39 -14.21
N VAL A 91 8.61 -10.56 -12.91
CA VAL A 91 7.65 -11.50 -12.33
C VAL A 91 6.26 -10.89 -12.35
N LYS A 92 5.30 -11.63 -12.88
CA LYS A 92 3.91 -11.19 -12.93
C LYS A 92 3.18 -11.55 -11.63
N GLY A 93 2.09 -10.85 -11.34
CA GLY A 93 1.25 -11.13 -10.20
C GLY A 93 1.77 -10.58 -8.86
N LEU A 94 2.74 -9.67 -8.90
CA LEU A 94 3.32 -9.11 -7.67
C LEU A 94 2.33 -8.21 -6.94
N GLY A 95 1.52 -7.43 -7.65
CA GLY A 95 0.49 -6.62 -7.05
C GLY A 95 -0.51 -7.47 -6.27
N ARG A 96 -0.95 -8.58 -6.86
CA ARG A 96 -1.82 -9.53 -6.18
C ARG A 96 -1.17 -10.10 -4.92
N LYS A 97 0.09 -10.49 -5.01
CA LYS A 97 0.82 -11.02 -3.84
C LYS A 97 0.88 -10.02 -2.70
N LEU A 98 1.11 -8.76 -3.02
CA LEU A 98 1.14 -7.70 -2.00
C LEU A 98 -0.23 -7.52 -1.36
N ILE A 99 -1.29 -7.50 -2.15
CA ILE A 99 -2.65 -7.37 -1.62
C ILE A 99 -3.00 -8.56 -0.73
N GLU A 100 -2.70 -9.77 -1.19
CA GLU A 100 -2.97 -10.99 -0.41
C GLU A 100 -2.18 -11.01 0.90
N ALA A 101 -0.95 -10.49 0.90
CA ALA A 101 -0.17 -10.35 2.12
C ALA A 101 -0.82 -9.35 3.10
N VAL A 102 -1.42 -8.29 2.60
CA VAL A 102 -2.19 -7.36 3.44
C VAL A 102 -3.42 -8.05 4.02
N TYR A 103 -4.11 -8.90 3.24
CA TYR A 103 -5.22 -9.70 3.76
C TYR A 103 -4.78 -10.56 4.94
N GLU A 104 -3.61 -11.19 4.85
CA GLU A 104 -3.08 -12.00 5.95
C GLU A 104 -2.80 -11.16 7.20
N LYS A 105 -2.17 -9.99 7.02
CA LYS A 105 -1.89 -9.08 8.14
C LYS A 105 -3.17 -8.56 8.78
N ALA A 106 -4.15 -8.23 7.98
CA ALA A 106 -5.45 -7.78 8.47
C ALA A 106 -6.18 -8.89 9.25
N ALA A 107 -6.10 -10.13 8.75
CA ALA A 107 -6.69 -11.28 9.43
C ALA A 107 -6.02 -11.55 10.76
N GLU A 108 -4.68 -11.48 10.83
CA GLU A 108 -3.94 -11.62 12.08
C GLU A 108 -4.38 -10.60 13.13
N ARG A 109 -4.69 -9.38 12.69
CA ARG A 109 -5.16 -8.30 13.55
C ARG A 109 -6.67 -8.35 13.78
N GLN A 110 -7.36 -9.32 13.20
CA GLN A 110 -8.81 -9.49 13.33
C GLN A 110 -9.61 -8.32 12.76
N CYS A 111 -9.09 -7.68 11.70
CA CYS A 111 -9.82 -6.65 11.01
C CYS A 111 -11.08 -7.20 10.35
N SER A 112 -12.12 -6.37 10.27
CA SER A 112 -13.37 -6.77 9.64
C SER A 112 -13.37 -6.58 8.12
N ARG A 113 -12.48 -5.77 7.59
CA ARG A 113 -12.34 -5.56 6.12
C ARG A 113 -11.01 -4.95 5.76
N VAL A 114 -10.60 -5.21 4.53
CA VAL A 114 -9.54 -4.47 3.83
C VAL A 114 -10.20 -3.76 2.67
N TYR A 115 -9.88 -2.50 2.44
CA TYR A 115 -10.44 -1.72 1.35
C TYR A 115 -9.40 -0.77 0.77
N TRP A 116 -9.62 -0.35 -0.49
CA TRP A 116 -8.76 0.63 -1.15
C TRP A 116 -9.56 1.40 -2.18
N LEU A 117 -8.94 2.47 -2.69
CA LEU A 117 -9.50 3.33 -3.71
C LEU A 117 -8.69 3.21 -5.00
N THR A 118 -9.35 3.32 -6.12
CA THR A 118 -8.70 3.38 -7.42
C THR A 118 -9.48 4.32 -8.32
N HIS A 119 -8.81 4.86 -9.33
CA HIS A 119 -9.51 5.61 -10.37
C HIS A 119 -10.47 4.68 -11.10
N GLU A 120 -11.69 5.15 -11.33
CA GLU A 120 -12.69 4.41 -12.09
C GLU A 120 -12.17 4.02 -13.47
N SER A 121 -11.34 4.87 -14.08
CA SER A 121 -10.76 4.66 -15.40
C SER A 121 -9.56 3.69 -15.42
N ASN A 122 -9.07 3.25 -14.28
CA ASN A 122 -7.93 2.34 -14.21
C ASN A 122 -8.37 0.91 -14.48
N GLU A 123 -8.67 0.61 -15.74
CA GLU A 123 -9.23 -0.68 -16.14
C GLU A 123 -8.29 -1.85 -15.87
N GLN A 124 -6.99 -1.66 -16.08
CA GLN A 124 -6.02 -2.73 -15.87
C GLN A 124 -5.97 -3.17 -14.41
N ALA A 125 -5.89 -2.21 -13.49
CA ALA A 125 -5.90 -2.51 -12.06
C ALA A 125 -7.24 -3.10 -11.62
N ARG A 126 -8.35 -2.59 -12.15
CA ARG A 126 -9.68 -3.07 -11.80
C ARG A 126 -9.92 -4.51 -12.20
N ARG A 127 -9.30 -4.98 -13.28
CA ARG A 127 -9.39 -6.40 -13.65
C ARG A 127 -8.84 -7.30 -12.56
N LEU A 128 -7.71 -6.91 -11.95
CA LEU A 128 -7.17 -7.63 -10.81
C LEU A 128 -8.11 -7.50 -9.61
N TYR A 129 -8.54 -6.29 -9.30
CA TYR A 129 -9.35 -6.04 -8.10
C TYR A 129 -10.68 -6.79 -8.14
N ASP A 130 -11.33 -6.87 -9.30
CA ASP A 130 -12.59 -7.60 -9.46
C ASP A 130 -12.45 -9.10 -9.19
N ASN A 131 -11.24 -9.65 -9.32
CA ASN A 131 -10.97 -11.05 -9.05
C ASN A 131 -10.69 -11.35 -7.57
N ILE A 132 -10.32 -10.36 -6.79
CA ILE A 132 -9.87 -10.58 -5.40
C ILE A 132 -10.65 -9.76 -4.37
N ALA A 133 -11.57 -8.92 -4.83
CA ALA A 133 -12.37 -8.07 -3.96
C ALA A 133 -13.70 -7.74 -4.65
N ILE A 134 -14.51 -6.94 -4.00
CA ILE A 134 -15.83 -6.52 -4.47
C ILE A 134 -15.81 -5.01 -4.65
N ASN A 135 -16.28 -4.52 -5.80
CA ASN A 135 -16.55 -3.09 -5.96
C ASN A 135 -17.80 -2.76 -5.16
N ALA A 136 -17.63 -2.08 -4.02
CA ALA A 136 -18.72 -1.79 -3.10
C ALA A 136 -19.63 -0.65 -3.58
N GLY A 137 -19.29 0.01 -4.67
CA GLY A 137 -20.13 1.04 -5.28
C GLY A 137 -20.01 2.42 -4.68
N PHE A 138 -19.17 2.62 -3.69
CA PHE A 138 -18.96 3.94 -3.10
C PHE A 138 -18.06 4.78 -4.00
N ILE A 139 -18.33 6.09 -4.04
CA ILE A 139 -17.45 7.06 -4.69
C ILE A 139 -16.88 7.98 -3.62
N GLN A 140 -15.73 8.60 -3.91
CA GLN A 140 -15.08 9.51 -2.98
C GLN A 140 -15.47 10.96 -3.29
N TYR A 141 -15.92 11.68 -2.25
CA TYR A 141 -16.00 13.13 -2.27
C TYR A 141 -14.84 13.69 -1.47
N ARG A 142 -14.21 14.74 -1.96
CA ARG A 142 -13.02 15.29 -1.36
C ARG A 142 -13.07 16.81 -1.38
N LYS A 143 -12.74 17.42 -0.24
CA LYS A 143 -12.43 18.85 -0.18
C LYS A 143 -11.03 19.00 0.39
N ASN A 144 -10.10 19.54 -0.37
CA ASN A 144 -8.76 19.81 0.12
C ASN A 144 -8.80 21.02 1.05
N LEU A 145 -8.07 20.93 2.17
CA LEU A 145 -8.03 21.99 3.18
C LEU A 145 -6.74 22.80 3.14
N GLU A 146 -5.82 22.40 2.27
CA GLU A 146 -4.55 23.12 2.07
C GLU A 146 -4.11 23.06 0.63
#